data_ea4e177d42bd0c45cfdf6c105e6fa859
#
_entry.id   ea4e177d42bd0c45cfdf6c105e6fa859
#
_cell.length_a   1.000
_cell.length_b   1.000
_cell.length_c   1.000
_cell.angle_alpha   90.00
_cell.angle_beta   90.00
_cell.angle_gamma   90.00
#
_symmetry.space_group_name_H-M   'P 1'
#
loop_
_entity.id
_entity.type
_entity.pdbx_description
1 polymer ?
#
loop_
_entity_poly.entity_id
_entity_poly.type
_entity_poly.pdbx_seq_one_letter_code
_entity_poly.pdbx_strand_id
1 'polypeptide(L)'
;MEPKENEQNTETKKSKFDTLIELKDPEILENWRKEQDELKKKLITTDFYKFNFDNNEQKEGYTELKYIGGVDISASKKYPTMAVSALVICDKDLKIVYQDYELVEMTEPYIPGFLAFREVNHLVDLINELK
;
A
#
# COMPACT_ATOMS: atom_id res chain seq x y z
N MET A 1 35.65 -8.26 -47.51
CA MET A 1 35.97 -7.48 -46.33
C MET A 1 34.63 -7.20 -45.65
N GLU A 2 34.26 -8.05 -44.69
CA GLU A 2 32.97 -7.96 -43.99
C GLU A 2 33.13 -6.98 -42.82
N PRO A 3 32.11 -6.14 -42.53
CA PRO A 3 32.16 -5.23 -41.38
C PRO A 3 31.83 -6.02 -40.08
N LYS A 4 32.71 -5.89 -39.12
CA LYS A 4 32.52 -6.42 -37.75
C LYS A 4 31.35 -5.72 -37.10
N GLU A 5 30.33 -6.48 -36.72
CA GLU A 5 29.26 -6.05 -35.83
C GLU A 5 29.84 -5.67 -34.46
N ASN A 6 29.60 -4.44 -34.07
CA ASN A 6 29.94 -3.90 -32.76
C ASN A 6 28.81 -4.33 -31.81
N GLU A 7 29.04 -5.40 -31.04
CA GLU A 7 28.20 -5.72 -29.88
C GLU A 7 28.33 -4.59 -28.86
N GLN A 8 27.36 -3.67 -28.89
CA GLN A 8 27.18 -2.72 -27.81
C GLN A 8 26.62 -3.48 -26.60
N ASN A 9 27.52 -3.72 -25.64
CA ASN A 9 27.23 -4.21 -24.32
C ASN A 9 26.36 -3.18 -23.59
N THR A 10 25.02 -3.33 -23.65
CA THR A 10 24.07 -2.53 -22.89
C THR A 10 24.05 -3.10 -21.46
N GLU A 11 25.06 -2.75 -20.67
CA GLU A 11 24.93 -2.84 -19.22
C GLU A 11 23.79 -1.90 -18.79
N THR A 12 22.60 -2.46 -18.57
CA THR A 12 21.49 -1.79 -17.92
C THR A 12 21.96 -1.38 -16.53
N LYS A 13 22.18 -0.07 -16.32
CA LYS A 13 22.47 0.48 -14.99
C LYS A 13 21.31 0.09 -14.07
N LYS A 14 21.55 -0.90 -13.20
CA LYS A 14 20.63 -1.24 -12.13
C LYS A 14 20.30 0.04 -11.35
N SER A 15 19.03 0.24 -11.08
CA SER A 15 18.61 1.38 -10.25
C SER A 15 19.15 1.19 -8.83
N LYS A 16 19.35 2.26 -8.08
CA LYS A 16 19.71 2.19 -6.65
C LYS A 16 18.71 1.32 -5.85
N PHE A 17 17.49 1.21 -6.37
CA PHE A 17 16.41 0.43 -5.82
C PHE A 17 16.59 -1.08 -6.04
N ASP A 18 17.03 -1.49 -7.24
CA ASP A 18 17.33 -2.89 -7.55
C ASP A 18 18.46 -3.41 -6.68
N THR A 19 19.44 -2.54 -6.38
CA THR A 19 20.54 -2.85 -5.46
C THR A 19 20.06 -3.05 -4.02
N LEU A 20 19.03 -2.31 -3.56
CA LEU A 20 18.46 -2.49 -2.22
C LEU A 20 17.68 -3.80 -2.09
N ILE A 21 17.03 -4.26 -3.16
CA ILE A 21 16.35 -5.57 -3.19
C ILE A 21 17.37 -6.71 -3.05
N GLU A 22 18.50 -6.62 -3.74
CA GLU A 22 19.56 -7.63 -3.69
C GLU A 22 20.28 -7.70 -2.33
N LEU A 23 20.21 -6.61 -1.54
CA LEU A 23 20.81 -6.53 -0.21
C LEU A 23 19.89 -7.00 0.91
N LYS A 24 18.59 -7.26 0.62
CA LYS A 24 17.66 -7.74 1.65
C LYS A 24 17.99 -9.19 2.01
N ASP A 25 18.17 -9.43 3.30
CA ASP A 25 18.46 -10.75 3.84
C ASP A 25 17.38 -11.77 3.43
N PRO A 26 17.74 -12.90 2.82
CA PRO A 26 16.79 -13.95 2.46
C PRO A 26 15.95 -14.47 3.64
N GLU A 27 16.50 -14.47 4.85
CA GLU A 27 15.79 -14.87 6.07
C GLU A 27 14.63 -13.91 6.38
N ILE A 28 14.84 -12.61 6.19
CA ILE A 28 13.77 -11.61 6.37
C ILE A 28 12.63 -11.85 5.37
N LEU A 29 12.95 -12.10 4.10
CA LEU A 29 11.94 -12.39 3.07
C LEU A 29 11.16 -13.67 3.36
N GLU A 30 11.81 -14.69 3.88
CA GLU A 30 11.16 -15.93 4.28
C GLU A 30 10.22 -15.71 5.48
N ASN A 31 10.63 -14.89 6.46
CA ASN A 31 9.78 -14.54 7.60
C ASN A 31 8.56 -13.72 7.14
N TRP A 32 8.72 -12.77 6.24
CA TRP A 32 7.60 -12.02 5.65
C TRP A 32 6.63 -12.93 4.92
N ARG A 33 7.14 -13.92 4.17
CA ARG A 33 6.29 -14.89 3.48
C ARG A 33 5.46 -15.71 4.48
N LYS A 34 6.09 -16.21 5.55
CA LYS A 34 5.38 -16.93 6.61
C LYS A 34 4.31 -16.07 7.26
N GLU A 35 4.62 -14.82 7.56
CA GLU A 35 3.66 -13.88 8.13
C GLU A 35 2.46 -13.65 7.21
N GLN A 36 2.69 -13.42 5.92
CA GLN A 36 1.61 -13.30 4.93
C GLN A 36 0.74 -14.57 4.86
N ASP A 37 1.34 -15.75 4.88
CA ASP A 37 0.62 -17.01 4.84
C ASP A 37 -0.24 -17.21 6.10
N GLU A 38 0.23 -16.81 7.26
CA GLU A 38 -0.57 -16.86 8.51
C GLU A 38 -1.70 -15.81 8.49
N LEU A 39 -1.45 -14.60 8.02
CA LEU A 39 -2.49 -13.56 7.89
C LEU A 39 -3.55 -13.98 6.88
N LYS A 40 -3.16 -14.59 5.77
CA LYS A 40 -4.08 -15.09 4.74
C LYS A 40 -5.09 -16.10 5.31
N LYS A 41 -4.69 -16.93 6.27
CA LYS A 41 -5.60 -17.88 6.93
C LYS A 41 -6.69 -17.21 7.76
N LYS A 42 -6.45 -15.97 8.19
CA LYS A 42 -7.40 -15.16 8.98
C LYS A 42 -8.30 -14.29 8.12
N LEU A 43 -8.07 -14.26 6.81
CA LEU A 43 -8.84 -13.43 5.89
C LEU A 43 -10.30 -13.88 5.85
N ILE A 44 -11.21 -12.94 6.10
CA ILE A 44 -12.65 -13.12 5.96
C ILE A 44 -13.02 -12.69 4.54
N THR A 45 -13.54 -13.65 3.74
CA THR A 45 -13.90 -13.42 2.34
C THR A 45 -15.41 -13.32 2.10
N THR A 46 -16.19 -13.35 3.17
CA THR A 46 -17.65 -13.22 3.13
C THR A 46 -18.08 -11.90 3.74
N ASP A 47 -19.15 -11.31 3.19
CA ASP A 47 -19.71 -10.07 3.72
C ASP A 47 -20.23 -10.28 5.15
N PHE A 48 -19.72 -9.50 6.08
CA PHE A 48 -20.06 -9.55 7.50
C PHE A 48 -21.18 -8.57 7.84
N TYR A 49 -21.20 -7.42 7.14
CA TYR A 49 -22.19 -6.38 7.34
C TYR A 49 -23.05 -6.22 6.08
N LYS A 50 -24.33 -6.04 6.30
CA LYS A 50 -25.26 -5.62 5.26
C LYS A 50 -25.44 -4.11 5.40
N PHE A 51 -24.87 -3.34 4.49
CA PHE A 51 -25.05 -1.89 4.49
C PHE A 51 -26.30 -1.50 3.74
N ASN A 52 -27.07 -0.56 4.32
CA ASN A 52 -28.16 0.09 3.64
C ASN A 52 -27.65 1.35 2.95
N PHE A 53 -27.73 1.39 1.62
CA PHE A 53 -27.35 2.54 0.79
C PHE A 53 -28.57 3.40 0.42
N ASP A 54 -29.77 2.92 0.72
CA ASP A 54 -31.01 3.64 0.43
C ASP A 54 -31.47 4.40 1.67
N ASN A 55 -31.61 5.74 1.53
CA ASN A 55 -31.95 6.62 2.64
C ASN A 55 -33.42 6.52 3.09
N ASN A 56 -34.26 5.81 2.33
CA ASN A 56 -35.71 5.86 2.49
C ASN A 56 -36.30 4.66 3.26
N GLU A 57 -35.52 3.61 3.47
CA GLU A 57 -36.03 2.41 4.17
C GLU A 57 -35.00 1.89 5.16
N GLN A 58 -35.28 1.98 6.46
CA GLN A 58 -34.53 1.22 7.46
C GLN A 58 -34.94 -0.26 7.34
N LYS A 59 -34.05 -1.05 6.75
CA LYS A 59 -34.22 -2.50 6.68
C LYS A 59 -33.71 -3.14 7.96
N GLU A 60 -34.53 -3.98 8.59
CA GLU A 60 -34.14 -4.72 9.78
C GLU A 60 -32.88 -5.59 9.50
N GLY A 61 -31.89 -5.53 10.38
CA GLY A 61 -30.63 -6.25 10.25
C GLY A 61 -29.60 -5.61 9.31
N TYR A 62 -29.86 -4.40 8.81
CA TYR A 62 -28.89 -3.62 8.02
C TYR A 62 -28.25 -2.52 8.87
N THR A 63 -26.96 -2.28 8.62
CA THR A 63 -26.17 -1.20 9.24
C THR A 63 -26.17 0.02 8.33
N GLU A 64 -26.38 1.20 8.89
CA GLU A 64 -26.22 2.45 8.15
C GLU A 64 -24.74 2.69 7.85
N LEU A 65 -24.40 2.87 6.58
CA LEU A 65 -23.07 3.31 6.17
C LEU A 65 -23.00 4.84 6.29
N LYS A 66 -22.21 5.33 7.25
CA LYS A 66 -22.06 6.78 7.49
C LYS A 66 -20.83 7.34 6.82
N TYR A 67 -19.69 6.62 6.94
CA TYR A 67 -18.39 7.08 6.46
C TYR A 67 -17.64 5.97 5.75
N ILE A 68 -16.84 6.36 4.77
CA ILE A 68 -15.94 5.49 4.03
C ILE A 68 -14.54 6.13 4.10
N GLY A 69 -13.57 5.41 4.67
CA GLY A 69 -12.18 5.84 4.73
C GLY A 69 -11.33 5.13 3.69
N GLY A 70 -10.38 5.86 3.12
CA GLY A 70 -9.34 5.32 2.25
C GLY A 70 -7.98 5.83 2.65
N VAL A 71 -6.97 4.97 2.59
CA VAL A 71 -5.56 5.30 2.83
C VAL A 71 -4.71 4.88 1.66
N ASP A 72 -3.67 5.66 1.37
CA ASP A 72 -2.73 5.36 0.29
C ASP A 72 -1.37 6.00 0.54
N ILE A 73 -0.31 5.49 -0.11
CA ILE A 73 1.03 6.06 -0.10
C ILE A 73 1.49 6.34 -1.51
N SER A 74 1.99 7.56 -1.72
CA SER A 74 2.59 7.99 -2.98
C SER A 74 4.08 8.26 -2.81
N ALA A 75 4.93 7.40 -3.40
CA ALA A 75 6.38 7.55 -3.35
C ALA A 75 6.90 8.51 -4.42
N SER A 76 7.92 9.29 -4.06
CA SER A 76 8.58 10.20 -4.99
C SER A 76 9.49 9.45 -5.95
N LYS A 77 9.34 9.71 -7.26
CA LYS A 77 10.28 9.18 -8.28
C LYS A 77 11.66 9.84 -8.18
N LYS A 78 11.72 11.10 -7.75
CA LYS A 78 12.97 11.88 -7.63
C LYS A 78 13.72 11.54 -6.34
N TYR A 79 12.98 11.29 -5.26
CA TYR A 79 13.51 10.99 -3.94
C TYR A 79 12.92 9.65 -3.46
N PRO A 80 13.52 8.50 -3.83
CA PRO A 80 12.92 7.17 -3.64
C PRO A 80 12.65 6.76 -2.19
N THR A 81 13.29 7.44 -1.24
CA THR A 81 13.06 7.24 0.19
C THR A 81 11.97 8.12 0.77
N MET A 82 11.44 9.07 -0.03
CA MET A 82 10.39 9.98 0.44
C MET A 82 9.05 9.62 -0.18
N ALA A 83 8.03 9.61 0.64
CA ALA A 83 6.66 9.39 0.23
C ALA A 83 5.70 10.29 1.02
N VAL A 84 4.49 10.38 0.55
CA VAL A 84 3.37 10.99 1.28
C VAL A 84 2.36 9.89 1.55
N SER A 85 2.04 9.65 2.82
CA SER A 85 0.89 8.87 3.24
C SER A 85 -0.32 9.79 3.34
N ALA A 86 -1.48 9.32 2.94
CA ALA A 86 -2.72 10.09 2.94
C ALA A 86 -3.89 9.26 3.47
N LEU A 87 -4.77 9.92 4.22
CA LEU A 87 -6.05 9.39 4.68
C LEU A 87 -7.15 10.35 4.25
N VAL A 88 -8.18 9.84 3.61
CA VAL A 88 -9.38 10.60 3.26
C VAL A 88 -10.60 9.86 3.77
N ILE A 89 -11.51 10.57 4.42
CA ILE A 89 -12.80 10.03 4.86
C ILE A 89 -13.91 10.82 4.16
N CYS A 90 -14.81 10.10 3.53
CA CYS A 90 -16.00 10.64 2.91
C CYS A 90 -17.26 10.19 3.65
N ASP A 91 -18.32 10.99 3.56
CA ASP A 91 -19.66 10.55 3.91
C ASP A 91 -20.26 9.64 2.81
N LYS A 92 -21.48 9.17 3.01
CA LYS A 92 -22.20 8.30 2.07
C LYS A 92 -22.46 8.95 0.69
N ASP A 93 -22.41 10.28 0.60
CA ASP A 93 -22.59 11.05 -0.63
C ASP A 93 -21.24 11.37 -1.30
N LEU A 94 -20.15 10.72 -0.83
CA LEU A 94 -18.78 10.89 -1.28
C LEU A 94 -18.22 12.30 -1.05
N LYS A 95 -18.81 13.06 -0.13
CA LYS A 95 -18.29 14.35 0.28
C LYS A 95 -17.20 14.15 1.32
N ILE A 96 -16.04 14.76 1.12
CA ILE A 96 -14.92 14.69 2.05
C ILE A 96 -15.31 15.36 3.36
N VAL A 97 -15.24 14.61 4.46
CA VAL A 97 -15.49 15.08 5.84
C VAL A 97 -14.22 15.17 6.67
N TYR A 98 -13.18 14.43 6.29
CA TYR A 98 -11.86 14.48 6.90
C TYR A 98 -10.79 14.11 5.88
N GLN A 99 -9.64 14.77 5.98
CA GLN A 99 -8.45 14.39 5.23
C GLN A 99 -7.20 14.75 6.04
N ASP A 100 -6.20 13.90 5.95
CA ASP A 100 -4.88 14.13 6.52
C ASP A 100 -3.80 13.53 5.65
N TYR A 101 -2.58 14.03 5.75
CA TYR A 101 -1.44 13.52 5.02
C TYR A 101 -0.14 13.82 5.76
N GLU A 102 0.82 12.92 5.63
CA GLU A 102 2.11 13.03 6.26
C GLU A 102 3.24 12.73 5.28
N LEU A 103 4.34 13.50 5.39
CA LEU A 103 5.56 13.20 4.69
C LEU A 103 6.32 12.13 5.48
N VAL A 104 6.55 10.99 4.86
CA VAL A 104 7.16 9.83 5.49
C VAL A 104 8.46 9.42 4.81
N GLU A 105 9.37 8.83 5.58
CA GLU A 105 10.59 8.23 5.04
C GLU A 105 10.42 6.73 4.89
N MET A 106 10.54 6.25 3.65
CA MET A 106 10.43 4.84 3.31
C MET A 106 11.76 4.14 3.59
N THR A 107 11.81 3.35 4.63
CA THR A 107 13.01 2.61 5.05
C THR A 107 13.15 1.27 4.34
N GLU A 108 12.03 0.65 3.99
CA GLU A 108 12.00 -0.63 3.31
C GLU A 108 12.02 -0.46 1.78
N PRO A 109 12.77 -1.29 1.04
CA PRO A 109 12.78 -1.27 -0.42
C PRO A 109 11.43 -1.78 -0.97
N TYR A 110 11.13 -1.38 -2.21
CA TYR A 110 10.02 -1.99 -2.94
C TYR A 110 10.38 -3.41 -3.35
N ILE A 111 9.66 -4.39 -2.81
CA ILE A 111 9.81 -5.79 -3.18
C ILE A 111 8.46 -6.30 -3.67
N PRO A 112 8.34 -6.73 -4.94
CA PRO A 112 7.10 -7.28 -5.47
C PRO A 112 6.56 -8.41 -4.60
N GLY A 113 5.27 -8.34 -4.25
CA GLY A 113 4.62 -9.30 -3.36
C GLY A 113 4.72 -9.00 -1.86
N PHE A 114 5.53 -7.98 -1.46
CA PHE A 114 5.73 -7.59 -0.05
C PHE A 114 5.46 -6.10 0.21
N LEU A 115 4.58 -5.49 -0.58
CA LEU A 115 4.30 -4.06 -0.52
C LEU A 115 3.84 -3.59 0.87
N ALA A 116 3.00 -4.39 1.54
CA ALA A 116 2.46 -4.06 2.85
C ALA A 116 3.55 -3.84 3.91
N PHE A 117 4.65 -4.59 3.88
CA PHE A 117 5.75 -4.44 4.83
C PHE A 117 6.48 -3.10 4.72
N ARG A 118 6.35 -2.44 3.58
CA ARG A 118 6.89 -1.12 3.34
C ARG A 118 5.94 0.00 3.76
N GLU A 119 4.64 -0.22 3.70
CA GLU A 119 3.63 0.85 3.73
C GLU A 119 2.76 0.84 4.98
N VAL A 120 2.45 -0.35 5.52
CA VAL A 120 1.41 -0.52 6.53
C VAL A 120 1.61 0.33 7.79
N ASN A 121 2.84 0.46 8.28
CA ASN A 121 3.10 1.21 9.50
C ASN A 121 2.72 2.68 9.36
N HIS A 122 3.10 3.32 8.25
CA HIS A 122 2.77 4.72 7.98
C HIS A 122 1.26 4.95 7.82
N LEU A 123 0.54 3.97 7.26
CA LEU A 123 -0.92 4.04 7.12
C LEU A 123 -1.63 3.85 8.46
N VAL A 124 -1.12 2.95 9.30
CA VAL A 124 -1.65 2.71 10.65
C VAL A 124 -1.43 3.94 11.55
N ASP A 125 -0.29 4.60 11.44
CA ASP A 125 0.01 5.82 12.20
C ASP A 125 -1.01 6.92 11.89
N LEU A 126 -1.30 7.19 10.61
CA LEU A 126 -2.36 8.13 10.21
C LEU A 126 -3.75 7.77 10.77
N ILE A 127 -4.11 6.48 10.76
CA ILE A 127 -5.39 6.03 11.30
C ILE A 127 -5.46 6.24 12.82
N ASN A 128 -4.36 5.99 13.52
CA ASN A 128 -4.29 6.16 14.98
C ASN A 128 -4.35 7.63 15.40
N GLU A 129 -3.99 8.55 14.54
CA GLU A 129 -4.08 10.01 14.78
C GLU A 129 -5.47 10.58 14.54
N LEU A 130 -6.41 9.79 14.01
CA LEU A 130 -7.81 10.17 13.87
C LEU A 130 -8.40 10.58 15.23
N LYS A 131 -8.87 11.83 15.32
CA LYS A 131 -9.46 12.44 16.52
C LYS A 131 -10.96 12.54 16.42
#